data_cfa7c6965601e62bb05ba8d50075d613
#
_entry.id   cfa7c6965601e62bb05ba8d50075d613
#
_cell.length_a   1.000
_cell.length_b   1.000
_cell.length_c   1.000
_cell.angle_alpha   90.00
_cell.angle_beta   90.00
_cell.angle_gamma   90.00
#
_symmetry.space_group_name_H-M   'P 1'
#
loop_
_entity.id
_entity.type
_entity.pdbx_description
1 polymer ?
#
loop_
_entity_poly.entity_id
_entity_poly.type
_entity_poly.pdbx_seq_one_letter_code
_entity_poly.pdbx_strand_id
1 'polypeptide(L)'
;YHVLCAGSRYQRNDTSLIMENVLLDLGAWVRAAREDWGYDKVVLCGWSGGGSLTMLYQSQAEHPSITATPAGDPVDVAGAGLIPADAVLSLAAHSSRALLLTEWLDPSMRDPQNPDDRDPDLDLYRAGRRAPFSAAFLTGYRQAQKDRMDAITTRVLEILDSLKASGGKEVERVFVTHRTMADPRFLDPA
;
A
#
# COMPACT_ATOMS: atom_id res chain seq x y z
N TYR A 1 -16.34 -18.35 -19.86
CA TYR A 1 -15.80 -17.44 -18.87
C TYR A 1 -15.78 -16.03 -19.47
N HIS A 2 -16.05 -15.02 -18.63
CA HIS A 2 -15.91 -13.62 -18.97
C HIS A 2 -14.85 -12.98 -18.07
N VAL A 3 -14.13 -12.00 -18.57
CA VAL A 3 -13.13 -11.25 -17.83
C VAL A 3 -13.59 -9.79 -17.77
N LEU A 4 -13.65 -9.25 -16.57
CA LEU A 4 -13.93 -7.85 -16.30
C LEU A 4 -12.66 -7.18 -15.76
N CYS A 5 -12.19 -6.14 -16.44
CA CYS A 5 -11.14 -5.26 -15.91
C CYS A 5 -11.80 -4.17 -15.06
N ALA A 6 -11.91 -4.44 -13.77
CA ALA A 6 -12.54 -3.52 -12.81
C ALA A 6 -11.68 -2.27 -12.61
N GLY A 7 -12.27 -1.09 -12.77
CA GLY A 7 -11.67 0.18 -12.42
C GLY A 7 -12.20 0.71 -11.08
N SER A 8 -11.44 1.62 -10.47
CA SER A 8 -11.89 2.37 -9.30
C SER A 8 -12.25 3.81 -9.66
N ARG A 9 -12.82 4.56 -8.71
CA ARG A 9 -13.07 6.01 -8.83
C ARG A 9 -11.81 6.84 -9.04
N TYR A 10 -10.62 6.28 -8.74
CA TYR A 10 -9.32 6.95 -8.82
C TYR A 10 -8.62 6.78 -10.17
N GLN A 11 -9.37 6.73 -11.26
CA GLN A 11 -8.78 6.59 -12.59
C GLN A 11 -7.79 7.72 -12.89
N ARG A 12 -6.53 7.35 -13.14
CA ARG A 12 -5.41 8.26 -13.43
C ARG A 12 -5.04 9.22 -12.29
N ASN A 13 -5.51 8.96 -11.07
CA ASN A 13 -5.20 9.78 -9.90
C ASN A 13 -4.89 8.92 -8.67
N ASP A 14 -3.81 8.14 -8.74
CA ASP A 14 -3.38 7.25 -7.65
C ASP A 14 -2.83 8.02 -6.45
N THR A 15 -2.52 9.31 -6.60
CA THR A 15 -1.95 10.14 -5.53
C THR A 15 -2.94 10.46 -4.42
N SER A 16 -4.24 10.48 -4.73
CA SER A 16 -5.31 10.73 -3.76
C SER A 16 -6.07 9.45 -3.36
N LEU A 17 -5.50 8.28 -3.64
CA LEU A 17 -6.15 7.01 -3.42
C LEU A 17 -6.39 6.74 -1.93
N ILE A 18 -7.66 6.48 -1.58
CA ILE A 18 -8.09 5.95 -0.29
C ILE A 18 -8.48 4.49 -0.51
N MET A 19 -7.75 3.57 0.11
CA MET A 19 -7.90 2.13 -0.13
C MET A 19 -9.30 1.62 0.23
N GLU A 20 -9.91 2.16 1.28
CA GLU A 20 -11.25 1.80 1.73
C GLU A 20 -12.30 2.12 0.65
N ASN A 21 -12.17 3.23 -0.05
CA ASN A 21 -13.03 3.55 -1.19
C ASN A 21 -12.83 2.58 -2.36
N VAL A 22 -11.61 2.10 -2.58
CA VAL A 22 -11.34 1.10 -3.63
C VAL A 22 -11.97 -0.25 -3.29
N LEU A 23 -12.02 -0.62 -2.00
CA LEU A 23 -12.77 -1.81 -1.56
C LEU A 23 -14.26 -1.68 -1.87
N LEU A 24 -14.85 -0.51 -1.62
CA LEU A 24 -16.27 -0.25 -1.96
C LEU A 24 -16.51 -0.33 -3.46
N ASP A 25 -15.60 0.24 -4.27
CA ASP A 25 -15.70 0.18 -5.73
C ASP A 25 -15.61 -1.25 -6.25
N LEU A 26 -14.69 -2.06 -5.71
CA LEU A 26 -14.60 -3.48 -6.04
C LEU A 26 -15.85 -4.24 -5.60
N GLY A 27 -16.41 -3.89 -4.44
CA GLY A 27 -17.68 -4.44 -3.95
C GLY A 27 -18.85 -4.15 -4.90
N ALA A 28 -18.92 -2.95 -5.47
CA ALA A 28 -19.91 -2.62 -6.48
C ALA A 28 -19.79 -3.50 -7.73
N TRP A 29 -18.57 -3.77 -8.20
CA TRP A 29 -18.33 -4.68 -9.33
C TRP A 29 -18.71 -6.12 -9.03
N VAL A 30 -18.39 -6.62 -7.84
CA VAL A 30 -18.79 -7.99 -7.42
C VAL A 30 -20.31 -8.08 -7.31
N ARG A 31 -20.96 -7.07 -6.74
CA ARG A 31 -22.43 -7.02 -6.64
C ARG A 31 -23.07 -7.01 -8.02
N ALA A 32 -22.62 -6.15 -8.93
CA ALA A 32 -23.13 -6.11 -10.30
C ALA A 32 -22.96 -7.46 -11.00
N ALA A 33 -21.83 -8.13 -10.82
CA ALA A 33 -21.60 -9.45 -11.41
C ALA A 33 -22.63 -10.48 -10.89
N ARG A 34 -22.93 -10.46 -9.59
CA ARG A 34 -23.86 -11.40 -8.97
C ARG A 34 -25.32 -11.07 -9.28
N GLU A 35 -25.72 -9.83 -9.01
CA GLU A 35 -27.13 -9.43 -8.95
C GLU A 35 -27.63 -8.94 -10.30
N ASP A 36 -26.85 -8.14 -11.05
CA ASP A 36 -27.30 -7.56 -12.31
C ASP A 36 -27.01 -8.47 -13.51
N TRP A 37 -25.86 -9.15 -13.51
CA TRP A 37 -25.44 -10.01 -14.65
C TRP A 37 -25.67 -11.50 -14.41
N GLY A 38 -26.06 -11.89 -13.19
CA GLY A 38 -26.45 -13.26 -12.86
C GLY A 38 -25.34 -14.29 -12.92
N TYR A 39 -24.10 -13.92 -12.61
CA TYR A 39 -23.00 -14.88 -12.53
C TYR A 39 -23.06 -15.71 -11.25
N ASP A 40 -23.13 -17.03 -11.39
CA ASP A 40 -23.09 -17.98 -10.27
C ASP A 40 -21.74 -18.00 -9.55
N LYS A 41 -20.67 -17.72 -10.28
CA LYS A 41 -19.28 -17.74 -9.77
C LYS A 41 -18.54 -16.46 -10.13
N VAL A 42 -17.93 -15.86 -9.12
CA VAL A 42 -17.07 -14.68 -9.25
C VAL A 42 -15.70 -14.99 -8.66
N VAL A 43 -14.66 -14.82 -9.48
CA VAL A 43 -13.26 -15.00 -9.06
C VAL A 43 -12.55 -13.67 -9.16
N LEU A 44 -11.95 -13.22 -8.06
CA LEU A 44 -11.09 -12.05 -8.06
C LEU A 44 -9.70 -12.42 -8.56
N CYS A 45 -9.16 -11.60 -9.44
CA CYS A 45 -7.81 -11.79 -9.95
C CYS A 45 -6.98 -10.54 -9.66
N GLY A 46 -6.05 -10.64 -8.72
CA GLY A 46 -5.19 -9.55 -8.28
C GLY A 46 -3.79 -9.67 -8.88
N TRP A 47 -3.41 -8.71 -9.73
CA TRP A 47 -2.07 -8.61 -10.28
C TRP A 47 -1.27 -7.55 -9.52
N SER A 48 0.00 -7.86 -9.17
CA SER A 48 0.90 -6.93 -8.46
C SER A 48 0.24 -6.37 -7.17
N GLY A 49 0.08 -5.06 -7.04
CA GLY A 49 -0.64 -4.43 -5.92
C GLY A 49 -2.11 -4.83 -5.82
N GLY A 50 -2.73 -5.28 -6.91
CA GLY A 50 -4.09 -5.82 -6.90
C GLY A 50 -4.24 -7.11 -6.09
N GLY A 51 -3.16 -7.85 -5.85
CA GLY A 51 -3.20 -9.04 -5.00
C GLY A 51 -3.53 -8.70 -3.55
N SER A 52 -2.85 -7.74 -2.96
CA SER A 52 -3.17 -7.29 -1.59
C SER A 52 -4.57 -6.66 -1.51
N LEU A 53 -5.02 -5.96 -2.55
CA LEU A 53 -6.38 -5.41 -2.62
C LEU A 53 -7.44 -6.51 -2.60
N THR A 54 -7.32 -7.53 -3.47
CA THR A 54 -8.32 -8.61 -3.57
C THR A 54 -8.36 -9.47 -2.31
N MET A 55 -7.21 -9.69 -1.67
CA MET A 55 -7.14 -10.40 -0.38
C MET A 55 -7.78 -9.60 0.75
N LEU A 56 -7.53 -8.29 0.82
CA LEU A 56 -8.17 -7.42 1.81
C LEU A 56 -9.68 -7.34 1.57
N TYR A 57 -10.11 -7.23 0.31
CA TYR A 57 -11.53 -7.27 -0.04
C TYR A 57 -12.19 -8.55 0.46
N GLN A 58 -11.62 -9.72 0.14
CA GLN A 58 -12.18 -11.01 0.56
C GLN A 58 -12.27 -11.09 2.09
N SER A 59 -11.20 -10.68 2.78
CA SER A 59 -11.19 -10.64 4.25
C SER A 59 -12.30 -9.74 4.81
N GLN A 60 -12.52 -8.56 4.24
CA GLN A 60 -13.57 -7.64 4.69
C GLN A 60 -14.98 -8.09 4.29
N ALA A 61 -15.13 -8.83 3.21
CA ALA A 61 -16.40 -9.42 2.82
C ALA A 61 -16.80 -10.59 3.73
N GLU A 62 -15.85 -11.38 4.21
CA GLU A 62 -16.07 -12.50 5.13
C GLU A 62 -16.10 -12.06 6.61
N HIS A 63 -15.25 -11.10 6.97
CA HIS A 63 -15.03 -10.62 8.33
C HIS A 63 -14.97 -9.09 8.38
N PRO A 64 -16.12 -8.40 8.22
CA PRO A 64 -16.17 -6.96 8.16
C PRO A 64 -15.68 -6.31 9.46
N SER A 65 -14.76 -5.36 9.36
CA SER A 65 -14.15 -4.71 10.53
C SER A 65 -13.76 -3.24 10.30
N ILE A 66 -13.57 -2.80 9.05
CA ILE A 66 -13.10 -1.45 8.75
C ILE A 66 -14.29 -0.49 8.75
N THR A 67 -14.30 0.47 9.69
CA THR A 67 -15.35 1.50 9.84
C THR A 67 -14.84 2.92 9.59
N ALA A 68 -13.54 3.10 9.41
CA ALA A 68 -12.91 4.38 9.09
C ALA A 68 -11.54 4.13 8.43
N THR A 69 -11.00 5.15 7.78
CA THR A 69 -9.60 5.13 7.33
C THR A 69 -8.64 5.21 8.52
N PRO A 70 -7.36 4.86 8.39
CA PRO A 70 -6.35 5.09 9.43
C PRO A 70 -6.21 6.57 9.85
N ALA A 71 -6.55 7.50 8.95
CA ALA A 71 -6.58 8.95 9.23
C ALA A 71 -7.86 9.42 9.93
N GLY A 72 -8.83 8.51 10.14
CA GLY A 72 -10.11 8.79 10.80
C GLY A 72 -11.21 9.31 9.88
N ASP A 73 -11.04 9.23 8.56
CA ASP A 73 -12.12 9.58 7.62
C ASP A 73 -13.23 8.53 7.68
N PRO A 74 -14.50 8.93 7.63
CA PRO A 74 -15.64 8.03 7.84
C PRO A 74 -15.97 7.21 6.58
N VAL A 75 -15.15 6.21 6.28
CA VAL A 75 -15.41 5.24 5.21
C VAL A 75 -15.80 3.90 5.84
N ASP A 76 -17.08 3.61 5.87
CA ASP A 76 -17.63 2.40 6.48
C ASP A 76 -17.65 1.23 5.48
N VAL A 77 -16.57 0.45 5.44
CA VAL A 77 -16.50 -0.77 4.64
C VAL A 77 -17.30 -1.89 5.31
N ALA A 78 -17.32 -1.94 6.65
CA ALA A 78 -18.01 -2.98 7.40
C ALA A 78 -19.53 -2.93 7.19
N GLY A 79 -20.09 -1.72 7.11
CA GLY A 79 -21.52 -1.51 6.83
C GLY A 79 -21.94 -1.66 5.36
N ALA A 80 -20.97 -1.79 4.43
CA ALA A 80 -21.25 -1.82 3.00
C ALA A 80 -21.87 -3.12 2.48
N GLY A 81 -21.93 -4.18 3.28
CA GLY A 81 -22.48 -5.48 2.88
C GLY A 81 -21.74 -6.07 1.67
N LEU A 82 -20.42 -6.14 1.73
CA LEU A 82 -19.59 -6.71 0.67
C LEU A 82 -19.94 -8.19 0.46
N ILE A 83 -19.98 -8.62 -0.79
CA ILE A 83 -20.28 -10.01 -1.17
C ILE A 83 -18.95 -10.75 -1.36
N PRO A 84 -18.68 -11.84 -0.63
CA PRO A 84 -17.46 -12.64 -0.84
C PRO A 84 -17.40 -13.21 -2.26
N ALA A 85 -16.22 -13.21 -2.84
CA ALA A 85 -15.97 -13.96 -4.07
C ALA A 85 -15.80 -15.45 -3.79
N ASP A 86 -15.94 -16.29 -4.82
CA ASP A 86 -15.77 -17.76 -4.69
C ASP A 86 -14.29 -18.16 -4.62
N ALA A 87 -13.41 -17.36 -5.19
CA ALA A 87 -11.97 -17.60 -5.15
C ALA A 87 -11.18 -16.31 -5.42
N VAL A 88 -9.91 -16.32 -5.01
CA VAL A 88 -8.94 -15.25 -5.31
C VAL A 88 -7.74 -15.87 -6.03
N LEU A 89 -7.36 -15.27 -7.14
CA LEU A 89 -6.14 -15.58 -7.90
C LEU A 89 -5.12 -14.46 -7.69
N SER A 90 -3.92 -14.85 -7.29
CA SER A 90 -2.80 -13.92 -7.12
C SER A 90 -1.80 -14.10 -8.26
N LEU A 91 -1.63 -13.06 -9.10
CA LEU A 91 -0.71 -13.07 -10.24
C LEU A 91 0.43 -12.08 -9.98
N ALA A 92 1.65 -12.61 -9.77
CA ALA A 92 2.83 -11.81 -9.43
C ALA A 92 2.48 -10.74 -8.37
N ALA A 93 1.74 -11.16 -7.35
CA ALA A 93 1.02 -10.30 -6.42
C ALA A 93 1.85 -10.00 -5.17
N HIS A 94 1.61 -8.84 -4.59
CA HIS A 94 2.15 -8.48 -3.29
C HIS A 94 1.22 -9.00 -2.19
N SER A 95 1.79 -9.62 -1.16
CA SER A 95 1.03 -10.05 0.02
C SER A 95 0.56 -8.86 0.88
N SER A 96 1.37 -7.81 0.94
CA SER A 96 1.07 -6.57 1.65
C SER A 96 1.75 -5.38 0.98
N ARG A 97 0.99 -4.36 0.59
CA ARG A 97 1.58 -3.12 0.05
C ARG A 97 2.35 -2.34 1.12
N ALA A 98 1.83 -2.27 2.33
CA ALA A 98 2.50 -1.57 3.42
C ALA A 98 3.87 -2.17 3.71
N LEU A 99 3.95 -3.50 3.83
CA LEU A 99 5.22 -4.19 4.05
C LEU A 99 6.17 -3.99 2.88
N LEU A 100 5.71 -4.19 1.65
CA LEU A 100 6.51 -4.05 0.45
C LEU A 100 7.08 -2.63 0.31
N LEU A 101 6.25 -1.60 0.48
CA LEU A 101 6.69 -0.22 0.38
C LEU A 101 7.70 0.13 1.47
N THR A 102 7.54 -0.40 2.69
CA THR A 102 8.53 -0.27 3.76
C THR A 102 9.86 -0.91 3.37
N GLU A 103 9.82 -2.13 2.82
CA GLU A 103 11.02 -2.86 2.40
C GLU A 103 11.75 -2.23 1.20
N TRP A 104 11.09 -1.35 0.45
CA TRP A 104 11.69 -0.63 -0.68
C TRP A 104 12.29 0.72 -0.29
N LEU A 105 11.95 1.28 0.87
CA LEU A 105 12.53 2.54 1.32
C LEU A 105 14.05 2.40 1.51
N ASP A 106 14.80 3.38 1.01
CA ASP A 106 16.23 3.49 1.26
C ASP A 106 16.47 4.11 2.66
N PRO A 107 16.91 3.34 3.65
CA PRO A 107 17.10 3.84 5.01
C PRO A 107 18.33 4.73 5.15
N SER A 108 19.16 4.83 4.12
CA SER A 108 20.36 5.66 4.15
C SER A 108 20.09 7.17 4.11
N MET A 109 18.89 7.58 3.68
CA MET A 109 18.52 9.00 3.64
C MET A 109 18.47 9.61 5.04
N ARG A 110 19.30 10.65 5.28
CA ARG A 110 19.32 11.41 6.53
C ARG A 110 18.33 12.57 6.52
N ASP A 111 18.25 13.26 5.39
CA ASP A 111 17.32 14.39 5.18
C ASP A 111 16.28 14.04 4.12
N PRO A 112 14.97 14.02 4.46
CA PRO A 112 13.90 13.77 3.50
C PRO A 112 13.83 14.78 2.34
N GLN A 113 14.43 15.97 2.48
CA GLN A 113 14.49 17.00 1.46
C GLN A 113 15.75 16.93 0.59
N ASN A 114 16.75 16.16 1.01
CA ASN A 114 18.01 16.01 0.30
C ASN A 114 18.35 14.54 0.05
N PRO A 115 17.96 13.96 -1.10
CA PRO A 115 18.19 12.55 -1.40
C PRO A 115 19.68 12.18 -1.60
N ASP A 116 20.57 13.16 -1.63
CA ASP A 116 22.00 12.96 -1.76
C ASP A 116 22.72 12.93 -0.39
N ASP A 117 22.08 13.42 0.68
CA ASP A 117 22.59 13.24 2.04
C ASP A 117 22.26 11.84 2.57
N ARG A 118 23.27 10.98 2.51
CA ARG A 118 23.14 9.56 2.78
C ARG A 118 24.08 9.07 3.86
N ASP A 119 23.57 8.17 4.68
CA ASP A 119 24.40 7.38 5.59
C ASP A 119 25.18 6.32 4.78
N PRO A 120 26.52 6.40 4.71
CA PRO A 120 27.33 5.46 3.96
C PRO A 120 27.24 4.03 4.51
N ASP A 121 26.87 3.84 5.77
CA ASP A 121 26.76 2.50 6.36
C ASP A 121 25.46 1.80 6.00
N LEU A 122 24.44 2.55 5.61
CA LEU A 122 23.14 2.05 5.15
C LEU A 122 22.96 2.13 3.62
N ASP A 123 23.79 2.88 2.89
CA ASP A 123 23.63 3.01 1.44
C ASP A 123 23.96 1.70 0.70
N LEU A 124 22.93 1.01 0.19
CA LEU A 124 23.08 -0.23 -0.59
C LEU A 124 23.90 -0.03 -1.86
N TYR A 125 23.83 1.15 -2.46
CA TYR A 125 24.43 1.46 -3.76
C TYR A 125 25.77 2.15 -3.62
N ARG A 126 26.33 2.23 -2.40
CA ARG A 126 27.66 2.77 -2.16
C ARG A 126 28.71 2.01 -2.94
N ALA A 127 29.68 2.71 -3.51
CA ALA A 127 30.79 2.11 -4.20
C ALA A 127 31.54 1.11 -3.28
N GLY A 128 31.78 -0.09 -3.80
CA GLY A 128 32.45 -1.17 -3.06
C GLY A 128 31.52 -2.04 -2.18
N ARG A 129 30.26 -1.66 -1.95
CA ARG A 129 29.29 -2.52 -1.28
C ARG A 129 28.79 -3.59 -2.27
N ARG A 130 28.82 -4.84 -1.87
CA ARG A 130 28.43 -5.98 -2.70
C ARG A 130 27.75 -7.07 -1.88
N ALA A 131 26.82 -7.78 -2.49
CA ALA A 131 26.29 -9.04 -1.97
C ALA A 131 27.39 -10.14 -1.97
N PRO A 132 27.25 -11.19 -1.13
CA PRO A 132 26.16 -11.39 -0.18
C PRO A 132 26.28 -10.46 1.05
N PHE A 133 25.12 -10.04 1.56
CA PHE A 133 25.08 -9.21 2.75
C PHE A 133 25.08 -10.07 4.03
N SER A 134 25.75 -9.61 5.08
CA SER A 134 25.73 -10.33 6.36
C SER A 134 24.34 -10.25 7.02
N ALA A 135 23.98 -11.27 7.81
CA ALA A 135 22.71 -11.28 8.54
C ALA A 135 22.57 -10.07 9.49
N ALA A 136 23.66 -9.65 10.12
CA ALA A 136 23.67 -8.48 10.99
C ALA A 136 23.36 -7.19 10.20
N PHE A 137 23.95 -7.02 9.03
CA PHE A 137 23.62 -5.89 8.14
C PHE A 137 22.16 -5.91 7.73
N LEU A 138 21.65 -7.05 7.26
CA LEU A 138 20.25 -7.17 6.82
C LEU A 138 19.28 -6.85 7.95
N THR A 139 19.53 -7.32 9.16
CA THR A 139 18.70 -7.03 10.33
C THR A 139 18.67 -5.52 10.64
N GLY A 140 19.84 -4.88 10.70
CA GLY A 140 19.93 -3.44 10.94
C GLY A 140 19.32 -2.63 9.80
N TYR A 141 19.52 -3.04 8.55
CA TYR A 141 18.95 -2.40 7.38
C TYR A 141 17.41 -2.45 7.41
N ARG A 142 16.83 -3.61 7.68
CA ARG A 142 15.37 -3.78 7.78
C ARG A 142 14.78 -2.98 8.94
N GLN A 143 15.47 -2.88 10.07
CA GLN A 143 15.03 -2.01 11.15
C GLN A 143 15.04 -0.54 10.73
N ALA A 144 16.12 -0.07 10.12
CA ALA A 144 16.23 1.30 9.64
C ALA A 144 15.17 1.66 8.54
N GLN A 145 14.75 0.68 7.73
CA GLN A 145 13.62 0.87 6.81
C GLN A 145 12.30 1.10 7.55
N LYS A 146 12.04 0.35 8.63
CA LYS A 146 10.86 0.55 9.49
C LYS A 146 10.90 1.92 10.16
N ASP A 147 12.04 2.27 10.76
CA ASP A 147 12.22 3.56 11.44
C ASP A 147 11.97 4.73 10.47
N ARG A 148 12.42 4.62 9.22
CA ARG A 148 12.15 5.61 8.18
C ARG A 148 10.65 5.68 7.83
N MET A 149 9.96 4.54 7.71
CA MET A 149 8.52 4.50 7.45
C MET A 149 7.74 5.14 8.60
N ASP A 150 8.11 4.83 9.84
CA ASP A 150 7.48 5.39 11.04
C ASP A 150 7.67 6.91 11.11
N ALA A 151 8.87 7.39 10.78
CA ALA A 151 9.15 8.84 10.72
C ALA A 151 8.31 9.55 9.64
N ILE A 152 8.14 8.95 8.45
CA ILE A 152 7.27 9.49 7.39
C ILE A 152 5.83 9.54 7.88
N THR A 153 5.33 8.44 8.46
CA THR A 153 3.97 8.33 8.97
C THR A 153 3.70 9.36 10.06
N THR A 154 4.58 9.46 11.04
CA THR A 154 4.48 10.46 12.12
C THR A 154 4.39 11.88 11.57
N ARG A 155 5.26 12.24 10.63
CA ARG A 155 5.24 13.57 10.00
C ARG A 155 3.92 13.84 9.27
N VAL A 156 3.38 12.86 8.55
CA VAL A 156 2.11 13.00 7.83
C VAL A 156 0.96 13.22 8.82
N LEU A 157 0.92 12.47 9.91
CA LEU A 157 -0.10 12.62 10.95
C LEU A 157 -0.01 13.97 11.65
N GLU A 158 1.19 14.46 11.99
CA GLU A 158 1.40 15.79 12.56
C GLU A 158 0.88 16.91 11.64
N ILE A 159 1.11 16.79 10.33
CA ILE A 159 0.59 17.75 9.34
C ILE A 159 -0.94 17.69 9.31
N LEU A 160 -1.52 16.49 9.31
CA LEU A 160 -2.97 16.29 9.31
C LEU A 160 -3.61 16.91 10.56
N ASP A 161 -3.04 16.66 11.74
CA ASP A 161 -3.53 17.22 12.99
C ASP A 161 -3.43 18.74 13.01
N SER A 162 -2.33 19.31 12.51
CA SER A 162 -2.16 20.74 12.36
C SER A 162 -3.19 21.37 11.42
N LEU A 163 -3.50 20.72 10.30
CA LEU A 163 -4.52 21.15 9.36
C LEU A 163 -5.92 21.10 9.99
N LYS A 164 -6.25 20.03 10.69
CA LYS A 164 -7.52 19.89 11.42
C LYS A 164 -7.66 21.00 12.47
N ALA A 165 -6.63 21.24 13.27
CA ALA A 165 -6.63 22.25 14.32
C ALA A 165 -6.79 23.68 13.79
N SER A 166 -6.25 23.98 12.61
CA SER A 166 -6.36 25.29 11.95
C SER A 166 -7.67 25.51 11.20
N GLY A 167 -8.59 24.53 11.22
CA GLY A 167 -9.82 24.57 10.42
C GLY A 167 -9.54 24.51 8.92
N GLY A 168 -8.47 23.85 8.53
CA GLY A 168 -7.97 23.76 7.16
C GLY A 168 -9.00 23.27 6.16
N LYS A 169 -8.92 23.79 4.96
CA LYS A 169 -9.79 23.45 3.82
C LYS A 169 -9.06 22.62 2.76
N GLU A 170 -7.86 22.17 3.07
CA GLU A 170 -7.08 21.35 2.15
C GLU A 170 -7.74 19.97 2.01
N VAL A 171 -8.05 19.59 0.78
CA VAL A 171 -8.75 18.34 0.47
C VAL A 171 -7.77 17.19 0.33
N GLU A 172 -6.60 17.46 -0.25
CA GLU A 172 -5.54 16.46 -0.45
C GLU A 172 -4.17 17.13 -0.44
N ARG A 173 -3.15 16.37 -0.03
CA ARG A 173 -1.75 16.78 -0.13
C ARG A 173 -0.90 15.62 -0.63
N VAL A 174 -0.05 15.91 -1.62
CA VAL A 174 0.91 14.95 -2.17
C VAL A 174 2.25 15.09 -1.46
N PHE A 175 2.82 13.96 -1.06
CA PHE A 175 4.16 13.87 -0.49
C PHE A 175 5.09 13.14 -1.45
N VAL A 176 6.26 13.71 -1.70
CA VAL A 176 7.30 13.03 -2.45
C VAL A 176 8.16 12.22 -1.51
N THR A 177 8.22 10.91 -1.73
CA THR A 177 9.14 10.01 -1.03
C THR A 177 10.26 9.62 -1.99
N HIS A 178 11.45 10.11 -1.72
CA HIS A 178 12.63 9.80 -2.52
C HIS A 178 13.18 8.40 -2.21
N ARG A 179 13.92 7.81 -3.16
CA ARG A 179 14.70 6.57 -2.99
C ARG A 179 13.84 5.41 -2.45
N THR A 180 12.96 4.92 -3.31
CA THR A 180 11.97 3.87 -2.97
C THR A 180 12.25 2.53 -3.66
N MET A 181 13.47 2.28 -4.14
CA MET A 181 13.89 1.02 -4.78
C MET A 181 15.19 0.53 -4.16
N ALA A 182 15.18 0.26 -2.86
CA ALA A 182 16.36 -0.07 -2.08
C ALA A 182 16.17 -1.34 -1.24
N ASP A 183 15.66 -2.39 -1.87
CA ASP A 183 15.57 -3.71 -1.25
C ASP A 183 16.90 -4.47 -1.47
N PRO A 184 17.54 -5.01 -0.42
CA PRO A 184 18.72 -5.84 -0.55
C PRO A 184 18.55 -7.01 -1.53
N ARG A 185 17.34 -7.57 -1.66
CA ARG A 185 17.04 -8.66 -2.60
C ARG A 185 17.22 -8.30 -4.06
N PHE A 186 17.25 -7.01 -4.42
CA PHE A 186 17.56 -6.58 -5.79
C PHE A 186 19.03 -6.77 -6.16
N LEU A 187 19.92 -6.81 -5.17
CA LEU A 187 21.37 -7.00 -5.35
C LEU A 187 21.84 -8.39 -4.97
N ASP A 188 21.04 -9.12 -4.19
CA ASP A 188 21.31 -10.46 -3.70
C ASP A 188 20.05 -11.32 -3.85
N PRO A 189 19.81 -11.86 -5.06
CA PRO A 189 18.58 -12.59 -5.37
C PRO A 189 18.59 -14.06 -4.90
N ALA A 190 19.59 -14.48 -4.12
CA ALA A 190 19.74 -15.86 -3.66
C ALA A 190 18.75 -16.28 -2.57
#